data_0532e2e8d3ca0db9ea508d7d15044d63
#
_entry.id   0532e2e8d3ca0db9ea508d7d15044d63
#
_cell.length_a   1.000
_cell.length_b   1.000
_cell.length_c   1.000
_cell.angle_alpha   90.00
_cell.angle_beta   90.00
_cell.angle_gamma   90.00
#
_symmetry.space_group_name_H-M   'P 1'
#
loop_
_entity.id
_entity.type
_entity.pdbx_description
1 polymer ?
#
loop_
_entity_poly.entity_id
_entity_poly.type
_entity_poly.pdbx_seq_one_letter_code
_entity_poly.pdbx_strand_id
1 'polypeptide(L)'
;LAELMERRALGTLVPCVHLDQLEGLLLLPLGDRREPLSAMEVDPLGRLGRALGSQLCATLAQRRAESHIHQITELRRDAERQVDVLRGEVEQLRQQCDLLGRGLSEDQTLHVAYSPSMRRVQTRAIELAPGDAPVLLVAAAGSPVLPVSRFIHDRGPRWSAPFVVADCAASASEDVMQLLFGGSQGRVGWFDSATGGTLLLRDLPALPSAAQSRLADALSTAAIGSEGKSGQPAPPRIIASSRVGLQQLRGNEPLDPELERRLAANVVVIPPLRERREDVPSLSLLAVDRACRVLARDPLGIDQRAMAALVDHDWPGDVAELELVIELAADRASGKTITLSDLPPLAWPTGERTESLDGTYLE
;
A
#
# COMPACT_ATOMS: atom_id res chain seq x y z
N LEU A 1 -55.97 -2.43 40.47
CA LEU A 1 -55.50 -1.37 41.38
C LEU A 1 -56.45 -1.28 42.60
N ALA A 2 -57.79 -1.26 42.43
CA ALA A 2 -58.77 -1.24 43.49
C ALA A 2 -58.63 -2.43 44.47
N GLU A 3 -58.51 -3.65 43.96
CA GLU A 3 -58.28 -4.86 44.74
C GLU A 3 -56.96 -4.84 45.55
N LEU A 4 -55.95 -4.19 45.04
CA LEU A 4 -54.62 -4.04 45.70
C LEU A 4 -54.70 -2.99 46.79
N MET A 5 -55.52 -1.96 46.59
CA MET A 5 -55.80 -0.93 47.61
C MET A 5 -56.60 -1.52 48.78
N GLU A 6 -57.64 -2.30 48.52
CA GLU A 6 -58.41 -2.97 49.56
C GLU A 6 -57.58 -3.97 50.38
N ARG A 7 -56.81 -4.84 49.70
CA ARG A 7 -55.98 -5.85 50.39
C ARG A 7 -54.88 -5.25 51.27
N ARG A 8 -54.43 -4.05 50.99
CA ARG A 8 -53.34 -3.39 51.71
C ARG A 8 -53.75 -2.20 52.58
N ALA A 9 -55.07 -1.98 52.74
CA ALA A 9 -55.62 -0.84 53.44
C ALA A 9 -54.98 0.51 53.01
N LEU A 10 -54.85 0.72 51.70
CA LEU A 10 -54.28 1.89 51.11
C LEU A 10 -55.39 2.92 50.84
N GLY A 11 -55.25 4.12 51.38
CA GLY A 11 -56.28 5.15 51.26
C GLY A 11 -56.09 6.13 50.13
N THR A 12 -54.88 6.32 49.69
CA THR A 12 -54.61 7.34 48.70
C THR A 12 -53.43 6.96 47.81
N LEU A 13 -53.62 7.26 46.52
CA LEU A 13 -52.56 7.14 45.50
C LEU A 13 -52.13 8.57 45.09
N VAL A 14 -50.87 8.83 45.22
CA VAL A 14 -50.27 10.10 44.77
C VAL A 14 -49.43 9.82 43.56
N PRO A 15 -49.80 10.34 42.38
CA PRO A 15 -49.00 10.16 41.18
C PRO A 15 -47.68 10.92 41.28
N CYS A 16 -46.56 10.25 41.02
CA CYS A 16 -45.26 10.85 40.90
C CYS A 16 -45.06 11.20 39.42
N VAL A 17 -45.20 12.48 39.06
CA VAL A 17 -45.19 12.97 37.68
C VAL A 17 -43.97 13.83 37.44
N HIS A 18 -43.29 13.67 36.31
CA HIS A 18 -42.22 14.53 35.80
C HIS A 18 -42.51 14.87 34.36
N LEU A 19 -42.53 16.17 34.02
CA LEU A 19 -42.83 16.66 32.67
C LEU A 19 -44.09 16.01 32.03
N ASP A 20 -45.19 15.97 32.82
CA ASP A 20 -46.49 15.37 32.46
C ASP A 20 -46.48 13.86 32.20
N GLN A 21 -45.38 13.17 32.49
CA GLN A 21 -45.30 11.73 32.46
C GLN A 21 -45.36 11.10 33.84
N LEU A 22 -46.12 10.00 33.98
CA LEU A 22 -46.24 9.25 35.20
C LEU A 22 -45.01 8.38 35.40
N GLU A 23 -44.14 8.74 36.35
CA GLU A 23 -42.90 8.02 36.66
C GLU A 23 -43.12 6.97 37.78
N GLY A 24 -44.13 7.10 38.56
CA GLY A 24 -44.45 6.18 39.64
C GLY A 24 -45.70 6.56 40.40
N LEU A 25 -46.05 5.73 41.41
CA LEU A 25 -47.19 5.94 42.30
C LEU A 25 -46.70 5.82 43.73
N LEU A 26 -46.96 6.87 44.55
CA LEU A 26 -46.79 6.80 45.99
C LEU A 26 -48.07 6.29 46.63
N LEU A 27 -47.97 5.20 47.37
CA LEU A 27 -49.09 4.58 48.09
C LEU A 27 -49.08 5.05 49.53
N LEU A 28 -50.15 5.67 49.95
CA LEU A 28 -50.32 6.12 51.35
C LEU A 28 -51.32 5.20 52.04
N PRO A 29 -51.00 4.72 53.26
CA PRO A 29 -51.93 3.88 54.04
C PRO A 29 -53.15 4.68 54.49
N LEU A 30 -54.30 4.01 54.65
CA LEU A 30 -55.55 4.64 55.06
C LEU A 30 -55.48 5.18 56.45
N GLY A 31 -54.71 4.56 57.36
CA GLY A 31 -54.67 4.87 58.76
C GLY A 31 -56.05 4.70 59.42
N ASP A 32 -56.33 5.52 60.42
CA ASP A 32 -57.64 5.54 61.10
C ASP A 32 -58.65 6.46 60.43
N ARG A 33 -58.37 6.98 59.29
CA ARG A 33 -59.18 7.97 58.58
C ARG A 33 -60.37 7.34 57.82
N ARG A 34 -61.56 7.88 58.00
CA ARG A 34 -62.81 7.44 57.35
C ARG A 34 -63.35 8.46 56.29
N GLU A 35 -62.75 9.64 56.16
CA GLU A 35 -63.21 10.68 55.25
C GLU A 35 -62.19 10.90 54.06
N PRO A 36 -62.67 11.29 52.90
CA PRO A 36 -61.81 11.63 51.77
C PRO A 36 -60.93 12.87 52.10
N LEU A 37 -59.78 13.00 51.46
CA LEU A 37 -58.87 14.11 51.55
C LEU A 37 -59.55 15.43 51.18
N SER A 38 -59.41 16.44 51.94
CA SER A 38 -59.86 17.80 51.59
C SER A 38 -58.99 18.47 50.56
N ALA A 39 -59.49 19.48 49.85
CA ALA A 39 -58.71 20.19 48.83
C ALA A 39 -57.40 20.81 49.36
N MET A 40 -57.41 21.21 50.64
CA MET A 40 -56.18 21.74 51.32
C MET A 40 -55.11 20.67 51.58
N GLU A 41 -55.49 19.40 51.60
CA GLU A 41 -54.56 18.28 51.84
C GLU A 41 -54.12 17.66 50.53
N VAL A 42 -54.91 17.75 49.44
CA VAL A 42 -54.58 17.24 48.10
C VAL A 42 -53.45 18.05 47.45
N ASP A 43 -53.44 19.36 47.62
CA ASP A 43 -52.45 20.25 46.98
C ASP A 43 -51.01 20.06 47.49
N PRO A 44 -50.74 19.89 48.78
CA PRO A 44 -49.44 19.49 49.29
C PRO A 44 -48.98 18.09 48.80
N LEU A 45 -49.92 17.14 48.70
CA LEU A 45 -49.62 15.79 48.24
C LEU A 45 -49.27 15.77 46.73
N GLY A 46 -49.95 16.60 45.94
CA GLY A 46 -49.63 16.81 44.55
C GLY A 46 -48.24 17.43 44.33
N ARG A 47 -47.85 18.39 45.18
CA ARG A 47 -46.50 18.97 45.18
C ARG A 47 -45.44 17.93 45.57
N LEU A 48 -45.73 17.10 46.58
CA LEU A 48 -44.87 16.00 47.00
C LEU A 48 -44.69 14.95 45.85
N GLY A 49 -45.80 14.59 45.19
CA GLY A 49 -45.78 13.69 44.04
C GLY A 49 -44.92 14.19 42.89
N ARG A 50 -45.00 15.47 42.57
CA ARG A 50 -44.14 16.09 41.54
C ARG A 50 -42.67 16.11 41.95
N ALA A 51 -42.36 16.46 43.21
CA ALA A 51 -41.00 16.46 43.72
C ALA A 51 -40.38 15.04 43.73
N LEU A 52 -41.14 14.04 44.17
CA LEU A 52 -40.72 12.63 44.13
C LEU A 52 -40.58 12.11 42.72
N GLY A 53 -41.50 12.47 41.80
CA GLY A 53 -41.40 12.11 40.38
C GLY A 53 -40.14 12.64 39.73
N SER A 54 -39.83 13.91 39.96
CA SER A 54 -38.59 14.53 39.48
C SER A 54 -37.33 13.83 40.02
N GLN A 55 -37.33 13.53 41.33
CA GLN A 55 -36.20 12.82 41.95
C GLN A 55 -36.04 11.38 41.45
N LEU A 56 -37.16 10.69 41.25
CA LEU A 56 -37.16 9.33 40.68
C LEU A 56 -36.65 9.30 39.28
N CYS A 57 -37.11 10.24 38.45
CA CYS A 57 -36.63 10.39 37.08
C CYS A 57 -35.11 10.65 37.03
N ALA A 58 -34.62 11.58 37.85
CA ALA A 58 -33.19 11.88 37.90
C ALA A 58 -32.36 10.65 38.33
N THR A 59 -32.84 9.89 39.34
CA THR A 59 -32.15 8.68 39.82
C THR A 59 -32.13 7.57 38.73
N LEU A 60 -33.24 7.38 38.03
CA LEU A 60 -33.32 6.40 36.93
C LEU A 60 -32.45 6.80 35.74
N ALA A 61 -32.42 8.10 35.37
CA ALA A 61 -31.54 8.62 34.31
C ALA A 61 -30.08 8.44 34.69
N GLN A 62 -29.71 8.72 35.96
CA GLN A 62 -28.32 8.49 36.40
C GLN A 62 -27.93 7.00 36.32
N ARG A 63 -28.78 6.10 36.82
CA ARG A 63 -28.50 4.65 36.73
C ARG A 63 -28.37 4.15 35.30
N ARG A 64 -29.19 4.67 34.35
CA ARG A 64 -29.07 4.35 32.95
C ARG A 64 -27.74 4.86 32.37
N ALA A 65 -27.36 6.10 32.69
CA ALA A 65 -26.07 6.65 32.28
C ALA A 65 -24.88 5.86 32.84
N GLU A 66 -24.90 5.48 34.10
CA GLU A 66 -23.87 4.64 34.71
C GLU A 66 -23.77 3.26 34.04
N SER A 67 -24.90 2.63 33.71
CA SER A 67 -24.96 1.36 33.00
C SER A 67 -24.37 1.48 31.56
N HIS A 68 -24.72 2.56 30.84
CA HIS A 68 -24.18 2.81 29.51
C HIS A 68 -22.66 3.09 29.56
N ILE A 69 -22.20 3.86 30.53
CA ILE A 69 -20.76 4.12 30.71
C ILE A 69 -20.01 2.81 30.98
N HIS A 70 -20.57 1.96 31.82
CA HIS A 70 -19.97 0.66 32.12
C HIS A 70 -19.89 -0.23 30.85
N GLN A 71 -20.98 -0.31 30.08
CA GLN A 71 -21.05 -1.05 28.84
C GLN A 71 -20.06 -0.55 27.79
N ILE A 72 -19.97 0.78 27.61
CA ILE A 72 -18.99 1.40 26.70
C ILE A 72 -17.56 1.10 27.14
N THR A 73 -17.30 1.15 28.45
CA THR A 73 -15.97 0.87 29.00
C THR A 73 -15.56 -0.58 28.78
N GLU A 74 -16.48 -1.53 28.90
CA GLU A 74 -16.21 -2.95 28.60
C GLU A 74 -15.95 -3.18 27.13
N LEU A 75 -16.81 -2.64 26.24
CA LEU A 75 -16.61 -2.72 24.79
C LEU A 75 -15.26 -2.13 24.35
N ARG A 76 -14.88 -1.00 24.97
CA ARG A 76 -13.58 -0.39 24.70
C ARG A 76 -12.42 -1.28 25.14
N ARG A 77 -12.50 -1.90 26.32
CA ARG A 77 -11.47 -2.83 26.80
C ARG A 77 -11.34 -4.07 25.92
N ASP A 78 -12.46 -4.59 25.43
CA ASP A 78 -12.45 -5.74 24.51
C ASP A 78 -11.85 -5.37 23.15
N ALA A 79 -12.17 -4.18 22.63
CA ALA A 79 -11.56 -3.66 21.42
C ALA A 79 -10.04 -3.44 21.58
N GLU A 80 -9.61 -2.87 22.71
CA GLU A 80 -8.18 -2.71 23.02
C GLU A 80 -7.46 -4.07 23.09
N ARG A 81 -8.06 -5.09 23.72
CA ARG A 81 -7.50 -6.45 23.73
C ARG A 81 -7.39 -7.05 22.34
N GLN A 82 -8.41 -6.89 21.48
CA GLN A 82 -8.37 -7.36 20.10
C GLN A 82 -7.25 -6.67 19.29
N VAL A 83 -7.07 -5.37 19.47
CA VAL A 83 -5.99 -4.62 18.83
C VAL A 83 -4.62 -5.14 19.28
N ASP A 84 -4.44 -5.44 20.56
CA ASP A 84 -3.17 -5.97 21.06
C ASP A 84 -2.89 -7.39 20.55
N VAL A 85 -3.90 -8.25 20.46
CA VAL A 85 -3.77 -9.59 19.85
C VAL A 85 -3.38 -9.49 18.38
N LEU A 86 -4.08 -8.65 17.61
CA LEU A 86 -3.77 -8.44 16.19
C LEU A 86 -2.36 -7.83 15.97
N ARG A 87 -1.93 -6.94 16.86
CA ARG A 87 -0.54 -6.42 16.84
C ARG A 87 0.47 -7.53 17.07
N GLY A 88 0.20 -8.42 18.01
CA GLY A 88 1.06 -9.58 18.26
C GLY A 88 1.14 -10.53 17.06
N GLU A 89 0.01 -10.81 16.40
CA GLU A 89 -0.03 -11.63 15.19
C GLU A 89 0.72 -10.98 14.03
N VAL A 90 0.53 -9.67 13.82
CA VAL A 90 1.27 -8.91 12.79
C VAL A 90 2.78 -8.95 13.05
N GLU A 91 3.20 -8.78 14.30
CA GLU A 91 4.62 -8.84 14.65
C GLU A 91 5.19 -10.25 14.48
N GLN A 92 4.43 -11.28 14.83
CA GLN A 92 4.83 -12.67 14.62
C GLN A 92 4.92 -13.03 13.14
N LEU A 93 3.97 -12.56 12.31
CA LEU A 93 4.02 -12.71 10.86
C LEU A 93 5.18 -11.95 10.25
N ARG A 94 5.49 -10.74 10.74
CA ARG A 94 6.69 -9.98 10.34
C ARG A 94 7.98 -10.75 10.65
N GLN A 95 8.11 -11.28 11.85
CA GLN A 95 9.28 -12.10 12.23
C GLN A 95 9.39 -13.37 11.38
N GLN A 96 8.28 -14.03 11.05
CA GLN A 96 8.27 -15.16 10.13
C GLN A 96 8.65 -14.74 8.70
N CYS A 97 8.15 -13.59 8.22
CA CYS A 97 8.57 -13.02 6.94
C CYS A 97 10.04 -12.63 6.94
N ASP A 98 10.58 -12.07 8.01
CA ASP A 98 12.01 -11.74 8.13
C ASP A 98 12.90 -13.00 8.18
N LEU A 99 12.43 -14.08 8.80
CA LEU A 99 13.14 -15.37 8.80
C LEU A 99 13.09 -16.05 7.42
N LEU A 100 11.96 -15.97 6.71
CA LEU A 100 11.79 -16.45 5.33
C LEU A 100 12.43 -15.48 4.32
N GLY A 101 12.47 -14.18 4.64
CA GLY A 101 12.94 -13.09 3.79
C GLY A 101 14.46 -12.92 3.72
N ARG A 102 15.25 -13.71 4.45
CA ARG A 102 16.72 -13.75 4.24
C ARG A 102 17.14 -14.28 2.86
N GLY A 103 16.16 -14.63 2.00
CA GLY A 103 16.34 -14.99 0.59
C GLY A 103 15.37 -14.31 -0.37
N LEU A 104 14.40 -13.55 0.10
CA LEU A 104 13.45 -12.84 -0.74
C LEU A 104 13.85 -11.36 -0.87
N SER A 105 13.92 -10.90 -2.10
CA SER A 105 14.21 -9.53 -2.52
C SER A 105 13.63 -8.48 -1.56
N GLU A 106 14.46 -7.53 -1.10
CA GLU A 106 14.06 -6.35 -0.30
C GLU A 106 13.01 -5.46 -0.98
N ASP A 107 12.66 -5.77 -2.22
CA ASP A 107 11.81 -4.93 -3.05
C ASP A 107 10.33 -5.31 -2.95
N GLN A 108 9.67 -4.77 -1.93
CA GLN A 108 8.24 -4.95 -1.68
C GLN A 108 7.35 -4.05 -2.56
N THR A 109 7.93 -3.18 -3.41
CA THR A 109 7.22 -2.17 -4.19
C THR A 109 6.08 -2.77 -5.03
N LEU A 110 6.32 -3.94 -5.64
CA LEU A 110 5.31 -4.60 -6.45
C LEU A 110 4.17 -5.22 -5.61
N HIS A 111 4.45 -5.62 -4.38
CA HIS A 111 3.45 -6.25 -3.50
C HIS A 111 2.47 -5.26 -2.89
N VAL A 112 2.84 -3.99 -2.77
CA VAL A 112 1.99 -2.93 -2.20
C VAL A 112 1.22 -2.11 -3.25
N ALA A 113 1.41 -2.39 -4.54
CA ALA A 113 0.68 -1.75 -5.61
C ALA A 113 -0.66 -2.47 -5.85
N TYR A 114 -1.78 -1.77 -5.64
CA TYR A 114 -3.13 -2.35 -5.66
C TYR A 114 -3.96 -1.90 -6.85
N SER A 115 -3.48 -0.95 -7.65
CA SER A 115 -4.21 -0.44 -8.80
C SER A 115 -4.57 -1.56 -9.79
N PRO A 116 -5.71 -1.47 -10.48
CA PRO A 116 -6.08 -2.43 -11.52
C PRO A 116 -5.03 -2.51 -12.63
N SER A 117 -4.37 -1.39 -12.94
CA SER A 117 -3.29 -1.31 -13.93
C SER A 117 -2.06 -2.10 -13.49
N MET A 118 -1.60 -1.96 -12.24
CA MET A 118 -0.47 -2.75 -11.71
C MET A 118 -0.81 -4.23 -11.52
N ARG A 119 -2.05 -4.57 -11.18
CA ARG A 119 -2.49 -5.97 -11.14
C ARG A 119 -2.37 -6.64 -12.50
N ARG A 120 -2.68 -5.94 -13.60
CA ARG A 120 -2.44 -6.44 -14.98
C ARG A 120 -0.97 -6.70 -15.23
N VAL A 121 -0.08 -5.79 -14.80
CA VAL A 121 1.37 -5.99 -14.88
C VAL A 121 1.81 -7.24 -14.10
N GLN A 122 1.32 -7.40 -12.85
CA GLN A 122 1.61 -8.58 -12.03
C GLN A 122 1.12 -9.88 -12.69
N THR A 123 -0.11 -9.89 -13.20
CA THR A 123 -0.66 -11.07 -13.90
C THR A 123 0.18 -11.43 -15.10
N ARG A 124 0.53 -10.43 -15.93
CA ARG A 124 1.39 -10.65 -17.10
C ARG A 124 2.79 -11.12 -16.72
N ALA A 125 3.36 -10.58 -15.65
CA ALA A 125 4.65 -11.03 -15.12
C ALA A 125 4.62 -12.50 -14.66
N ILE A 126 3.53 -12.93 -14.01
CA ILE A 126 3.31 -14.33 -13.59
C ILE A 126 3.22 -15.25 -14.83
N GLU A 127 2.48 -14.86 -15.86
CA GLU A 127 2.36 -15.63 -17.10
C GLU A 127 3.70 -15.81 -17.82
N LEU A 128 4.55 -14.76 -17.80
CA LEU A 128 5.85 -14.77 -18.44
C LEU A 128 6.94 -15.46 -17.60
N ALA A 129 6.79 -15.55 -16.29
CA ALA A 129 7.79 -16.07 -15.38
C ALA A 129 8.30 -17.48 -15.72
N PRO A 130 7.45 -18.47 -16.08
CA PRO A 130 7.90 -19.84 -16.41
C PRO A 130 8.71 -19.95 -17.69
N GLY A 131 8.61 -18.97 -18.59
CA GLY A 131 9.26 -19.01 -19.90
C GLY A 131 10.70 -18.51 -19.88
N ASP A 132 11.48 -18.89 -20.87
CA ASP A 132 12.85 -18.42 -21.10
C ASP A 132 12.93 -17.30 -22.16
N ALA A 133 11.81 -16.97 -22.78
CA ALA A 133 11.77 -15.94 -23.83
C ALA A 133 12.13 -14.56 -23.27
N PRO A 134 12.81 -13.71 -24.04
CA PRO A 134 13.10 -12.34 -23.65
C PRO A 134 11.84 -11.54 -23.36
N VAL A 135 11.92 -10.59 -22.42
CA VAL A 135 10.82 -9.70 -22.02
C VAL A 135 11.26 -8.25 -22.16
N LEU A 136 10.41 -7.41 -22.74
CA LEU A 136 10.60 -5.97 -22.77
C LEU A 136 9.65 -5.28 -21.77
N LEU A 137 10.20 -4.53 -20.85
CA LEU A 137 9.47 -3.66 -19.94
C LEU A 137 9.47 -2.23 -20.51
N VAL A 138 8.32 -1.72 -20.86
CA VAL A 138 8.16 -0.32 -21.26
C VAL A 138 7.74 0.48 -20.04
N ALA A 139 8.56 1.45 -19.61
CA ALA A 139 8.37 2.13 -18.33
C ALA A 139 8.97 3.54 -18.37
N ALA A 140 8.28 4.52 -17.79
CA ALA A 140 8.81 5.86 -17.61
C ALA A 140 10.09 5.87 -16.75
N ALA A 141 10.85 6.95 -16.81
CA ALA A 141 11.99 7.14 -15.93
C ALA A 141 11.54 7.09 -14.45
N GLY A 142 12.29 6.40 -13.60
CA GLY A 142 11.94 6.24 -12.17
C GLY A 142 10.88 5.19 -11.87
N SER A 143 10.29 4.55 -12.88
CA SER A 143 9.34 3.46 -12.69
C SER A 143 10.01 2.20 -12.12
N PRO A 144 9.25 1.31 -11.44
CA PRO A 144 9.78 0.15 -10.73
C PRO A 144 10.17 -1.03 -11.66
N VAL A 145 11.10 -0.78 -12.59
CA VAL A 145 11.60 -1.80 -13.53
C VAL A 145 12.29 -2.95 -12.80
N LEU A 146 13.17 -2.63 -11.84
CA LEU A 146 13.91 -3.63 -11.08
C LEU A 146 12.99 -4.56 -10.27
N PRO A 147 12.01 -4.06 -9.49
CA PRO A 147 11.04 -4.89 -8.80
C PRO A 147 10.25 -5.84 -9.71
N VAL A 148 9.78 -5.34 -10.86
CA VAL A 148 9.04 -6.16 -11.83
C VAL A 148 9.94 -7.23 -12.45
N SER A 149 11.18 -6.89 -12.80
CA SER A 149 12.16 -7.84 -13.33
C SER A 149 12.49 -8.92 -12.31
N ARG A 150 12.73 -8.53 -11.08
CA ARG A 150 13.02 -9.46 -9.97
C ARG A 150 11.85 -10.40 -9.72
N PHE A 151 10.64 -9.87 -9.71
CA PHE A 151 9.41 -10.65 -9.56
C PHE A 151 9.25 -11.73 -10.65
N ILE A 152 9.61 -11.41 -11.92
CA ILE A 152 9.62 -12.39 -13.01
C ILE A 152 10.68 -13.45 -12.77
N HIS A 153 11.89 -13.07 -12.34
CA HIS A 153 12.99 -13.98 -12.07
C HIS A 153 12.65 -14.94 -10.94
N ASP A 154 12.23 -14.41 -9.76
CA ASP A 154 11.98 -15.17 -8.53
C ASP A 154 10.84 -16.19 -8.68
N ARG A 155 9.90 -15.96 -9.64
CA ARG A 155 8.82 -16.90 -9.98
C ARG A 155 9.13 -17.81 -11.16
N GLY A 156 10.27 -17.62 -11.78
CA GLY A 156 10.73 -18.42 -12.92
C GLY A 156 11.53 -19.67 -12.50
N PRO A 157 11.85 -20.57 -13.43
CA PRO A 157 12.64 -21.76 -13.17
C PRO A 157 14.09 -21.45 -12.76
N ARG A 158 14.54 -20.23 -12.95
CA ARG A 158 15.91 -19.75 -12.67
C ARG A 158 16.03 -18.95 -11.37
N TRP A 159 15.03 -19.01 -10.48
CA TRP A 159 14.93 -18.21 -9.25
C TRP A 159 16.16 -18.29 -8.30
N SER A 160 16.87 -19.42 -8.31
CA SER A 160 18.08 -19.64 -7.48
C SER A 160 19.40 -19.32 -8.24
N ALA A 161 19.30 -18.94 -9.53
CA ALA A 161 20.45 -18.62 -10.35
C ALA A 161 20.78 -17.11 -10.31
N PRO A 162 21.93 -16.67 -10.84
CA PRO A 162 22.33 -15.27 -10.79
C PRO A 162 21.31 -14.33 -11.43
N PHE A 163 21.03 -13.21 -10.78
CA PHE A 163 20.28 -12.07 -11.33
C PHE A 163 21.23 -10.87 -11.45
N VAL A 164 21.62 -10.55 -12.68
CA VAL A 164 22.57 -9.47 -12.96
C VAL A 164 21.84 -8.27 -13.53
N VAL A 165 22.17 -7.06 -13.07
CA VAL A 165 21.61 -5.80 -13.55
C VAL A 165 22.70 -5.03 -14.30
N ALA A 166 22.42 -4.69 -15.55
CA ALA A 166 23.28 -3.90 -16.40
C ALA A 166 22.56 -2.60 -16.79
N ASP A 167 23.18 -1.46 -16.48
CA ASP A 167 22.66 -0.15 -16.89
C ASP A 167 23.34 0.26 -18.20
N CYS A 168 22.59 0.24 -19.30
CA CYS A 168 23.11 0.51 -20.64
C CYS A 168 23.43 1.99 -20.86
N ALA A 169 22.85 2.88 -20.05
CA ALA A 169 23.07 4.34 -20.15
C ALA A 169 24.22 4.84 -19.27
N ALA A 170 24.68 4.04 -18.29
CA ALA A 170 25.62 4.50 -17.26
C ALA A 170 27.07 4.58 -17.72
N SER A 171 27.41 4.07 -18.91
CA SER A 171 28.80 3.99 -19.37
C SER A 171 28.98 4.53 -20.79
N ALA A 172 30.18 5.05 -21.09
CA ALA A 172 30.54 5.47 -22.43
C ALA A 172 30.44 4.28 -23.40
N SER A 173 30.08 4.54 -24.68
CA SER A 173 29.76 3.52 -25.67
C SER A 173 30.81 2.40 -25.84
N GLU A 174 32.10 2.75 -25.70
CA GLU A 174 33.21 1.76 -25.87
C GLU A 174 33.32 0.84 -24.64
N ASP A 175 33.05 1.36 -23.43
CA ASP A 175 33.13 0.60 -22.18
C ASP A 175 31.99 -0.41 -22.07
N VAL A 176 30.78 -0.08 -22.58
CA VAL A 176 29.59 -0.94 -22.50
C VAL A 176 29.79 -2.28 -23.18
N MET A 177 30.48 -2.33 -24.32
CA MET A 177 30.82 -3.58 -25.02
C MET A 177 31.68 -4.49 -24.14
N GLN A 178 32.67 -3.92 -23.48
CA GLN A 178 33.58 -4.68 -22.57
C GLN A 178 32.87 -5.09 -21.29
N LEU A 179 32.00 -4.25 -20.76
CA LEU A 179 31.19 -4.55 -19.58
C LEU A 179 30.18 -5.66 -19.86
N LEU A 180 29.53 -5.61 -21.04
CA LEU A 180 28.48 -6.57 -21.41
C LEU A 180 29.07 -7.95 -21.75
N PHE A 181 30.15 -8.00 -22.55
CA PHE A 181 30.66 -9.26 -23.09
C PHE A 181 32.06 -9.63 -22.59
N GLY A 182 32.64 -8.86 -21.68
CA GLY A 182 33.98 -9.07 -21.21
C GLY A 182 35.05 -8.48 -22.14
N GLY A 183 36.24 -8.27 -21.61
CA GLY A 183 37.38 -7.68 -22.31
C GLY A 183 38.56 -8.62 -22.46
N SER A 184 39.54 -8.23 -23.28
CA SER A 184 40.77 -8.97 -23.55
C SER A 184 41.68 -9.21 -22.37
N GLN A 185 41.39 -8.58 -21.19
CA GLN A 185 42.19 -8.69 -19.96
C GLN A 185 41.57 -9.67 -18.92
N GLY A 186 40.72 -10.61 -19.35
CA GLY A 186 40.12 -11.59 -18.44
C GLY A 186 38.97 -11.07 -17.56
N ARG A 187 38.43 -9.89 -17.83
CA ARG A 187 37.21 -9.40 -17.16
C ARG A 187 36.00 -10.19 -17.68
N VAL A 188 35.29 -10.81 -16.75
CA VAL A 188 34.01 -11.49 -17.03
C VAL A 188 32.94 -10.43 -17.30
N GLY A 189 32.25 -10.56 -18.45
CA GLY A 189 31.15 -9.65 -18.80
C GLY A 189 29.85 -9.92 -18.03
N TRP A 190 28.93 -8.97 -18.07
CA TRP A 190 27.60 -9.14 -17.45
C TRP A 190 26.83 -10.32 -18.03
N PHE A 191 26.98 -10.58 -19.36
CA PHE A 191 26.33 -11.69 -20.04
C PHE A 191 26.81 -13.02 -19.48
N ASP A 192 28.13 -13.19 -19.34
CA ASP A 192 28.72 -14.41 -18.79
C ASP A 192 28.43 -14.57 -17.30
N SER A 193 28.45 -13.46 -16.54
CA SER A 193 28.12 -13.44 -15.10
C SER A 193 26.66 -13.83 -14.83
N ALA A 194 25.76 -13.61 -15.79
CA ALA A 194 24.36 -13.96 -15.69
C ALA A 194 24.03 -15.35 -16.25
N THR A 195 25.02 -16.08 -16.73
CA THR A 195 24.86 -17.40 -17.35
C THR A 195 24.06 -18.35 -16.44
N GLY A 196 23.08 -19.03 -17.03
CA GLY A 196 22.12 -19.88 -16.30
C GLY A 196 21.04 -19.13 -15.53
N GLY A 197 21.20 -17.82 -15.35
CA GLY A 197 20.30 -16.94 -14.62
C GLY A 197 19.52 -15.96 -15.49
N THR A 198 19.42 -14.70 -15.03
CA THR A 198 18.72 -13.63 -15.72
C THR A 198 19.58 -12.37 -15.79
N LEU A 199 19.59 -11.72 -16.94
CA LEU A 199 20.25 -10.43 -17.17
C LEU A 199 19.17 -9.35 -17.43
N LEU A 200 19.10 -8.37 -16.54
CA LEU A 200 18.30 -7.17 -16.73
C LEU A 200 19.14 -6.09 -17.43
N LEU A 201 18.75 -5.71 -18.64
CA LEU A 201 19.32 -4.60 -19.41
C LEU A 201 18.44 -3.35 -19.22
N ARG A 202 18.88 -2.40 -18.40
CA ARG A 202 18.16 -1.14 -18.19
C ARG A 202 18.49 -0.17 -19.33
N ASP A 203 17.43 0.45 -19.86
CA ASP A 203 17.52 1.45 -20.94
C ASP A 203 18.22 0.85 -22.19
N LEU A 204 17.69 -0.27 -22.69
CA LEU A 204 18.25 -1.01 -23.81
C LEU A 204 18.56 -0.15 -25.06
N PRO A 205 17.74 0.85 -25.44
CA PRO A 205 18.04 1.69 -26.61
C PRO A 205 19.34 2.50 -26.48
N ALA A 206 19.84 2.73 -25.27
CA ALA A 206 21.11 3.38 -25.06
C ALA A 206 22.34 2.53 -25.45
N LEU A 207 22.14 1.22 -25.73
CA LEU A 207 23.21 0.37 -26.24
C LEU A 207 23.62 0.78 -27.64
N PRO A 208 24.93 0.85 -27.93
CA PRO A 208 25.44 1.04 -29.30
C PRO A 208 24.97 -0.09 -30.23
N SER A 209 24.73 0.24 -31.51
CA SER A 209 24.23 -0.74 -32.48
C SER A 209 25.09 -1.99 -32.56
N ALA A 210 26.42 -1.86 -32.46
CA ALA A 210 27.34 -3.02 -32.46
C ALA A 210 27.11 -3.95 -31.24
N ALA A 211 26.76 -3.39 -30.07
CA ALA A 211 26.42 -4.17 -28.88
C ALA A 211 25.05 -4.86 -29.01
N GLN A 212 24.09 -4.17 -29.62
CA GLN A 212 22.76 -4.72 -29.90
C GLN A 212 22.85 -5.92 -30.87
N SER A 213 23.59 -5.80 -32.00
CA SER A 213 23.77 -6.87 -32.96
C SER A 213 24.49 -8.08 -32.33
N ARG A 214 25.53 -7.84 -31.54
CA ARG A 214 26.23 -8.92 -30.83
C ARG A 214 25.33 -9.60 -29.78
N LEU A 215 24.44 -8.86 -29.12
CA LEU A 215 23.46 -9.42 -28.21
C LEU A 215 22.42 -10.28 -28.95
N ALA A 216 21.95 -9.82 -30.10
CA ALA A 216 21.05 -10.55 -30.98
C ALA A 216 21.69 -11.89 -31.47
N ASP A 217 22.95 -11.86 -31.87
CA ASP A 217 23.74 -13.05 -32.26
C ASP A 217 23.89 -14.03 -31.07
N ALA A 218 24.25 -13.53 -29.92
CA ALA A 218 24.39 -14.35 -28.70
C ALA A 218 23.08 -15.06 -28.34
N LEU A 219 21.95 -14.36 -28.44
CA LEU A 219 20.61 -14.93 -28.21
C LEU A 219 20.21 -15.92 -29.32
N SER A 220 20.64 -15.71 -30.55
CA SER A 220 20.38 -16.61 -31.65
C SER A 220 21.15 -17.92 -31.52
N THR A 221 22.43 -17.83 -31.19
CA THR A 221 23.30 -19.00 -30.99
C THR A 221 22.82 -19.82 -29.78
N ALA A 222 22.35 -19.14 -28.75
CA ALA A 222 21.77 -19.74 -27.55
C ALA A 222 20.51 -20.55 -27.86
N ALA A 223 19.62 -20.03 -28.68
CA ALA A 223 18.39 -20.72 -29.10
C ALA A 223 18.67 -22.00 -29.92
N ILE A 224 19.73 -22.00 -30.71
CA ILE A 224 20.14 -23.15 -31.52
C ILE A 224 20.92 -24.18 -30.67
N GLY A 225 21.65 -23.72 -29.66
CA GLY A 225 22.49 -24.57 -28.78
C GLY A 225 21.75 -25.34 -27.70
N SER A 226 20.50 -24.95 -27.38
CA SER A 226 19.67 -25.61 -26.36
C SER A 226 19.19 -27.02 -26.73
N GLU A 227 19.30 -27.42 -28.02
CA GLU A 227 18.83 -28.71 -28.49
C GLU A 227 19.89 -29.84 -28.46
N GLY A 228 21.05 -29.71 -27.83
CA GLY A 228 21.85 -30.92 -27.80
C GLY A 228 23.33 -30.88 -27.43
N LYS A 229 23.90 -29.83 -26.91
CA LYS A 229 25.27 -29.88 -26.39
C LYS A 229 25.29 -29.99 -24.85
N SER A 230 25.31 -31.22 -24.39
CA SER A 230 25.58 -31.60 -23.02
C SER A 230 26.87 -30.94 -22.51
N GLY A 231 26.77 -30.02 -21.57
CA GLY A 231 27.92 -29.49 -20.82
C GLY A 231 28.19 -27.98 -20.88
N GLN A 232 27.52 -27.21 -21.72
CA GLN A 232 27.61 -25.74 -21.69
C GLN A 232 26.47 -25.17 -20.86
N PRO A 233 26.76 -24.22 -19.93
CA PRO A 233 25.73 -23.58 -19.13
C PRO A 233 24.77 -22.81 -20.05
N ALA A 234 23.48 -22.84 -19.72
CA ALA A 234 22.43 -22.15 -20.49
C ALA A 234 22.69 -20.63 -20.54
N PRO A 235 22.44 -19.95 -21.65
CA PRO A 235 22.57 -18.49 -21.72
C PRO A 235 21.62 -17.81 -20.75
N PRO A 236 21.90 -16.55 -20.35
CA PRO A 236 21.01 -15.81 -19.48
C PRO A 236 19.67 -15.54 -20.14
N ARG A 237 18.59 -15.57 -19.38
CA ARG A 237 17.32 -15.00 -19.79
C ARG A 237 17.44 -13.49 -19.83
N ILE A 238 16.99 -12.85 -20.88
CA ILE A 238 17.05 -11.39 -21.02
C ILE A 238 15.73 -10.76 -20.60
N ILE A 239 15.81 -9.79 -19.68
CA ILE A 239 14.76 -8.82 -19.42
C ILE A 239 15.35 -7.46 -19.80
N ALA A 240 14.69 -6.73 -20.70
CA ALA A 240 15.16 -5.41 -21.12
C ALA A 240 14.16 -4.35 -20.72
N SER A 241 14.61 -3.12 -20.50
CA SER A 241 13.71 -1.99 -20.34
C SER A 241 13.96 -0.89 -21.37
N SER A 242 12.88 -0.17 -21.68
CA SER A 242 12.86 1.01 -22.54
C SER A 242 11.90 2.04 -21.99
N ARG A 243 12.21 3.32 -22.20
CA ARG A 243 11.32 4.44 -21.82
C ARG A 243 10.18 4.65 -22.80
N VAL A 244 10.31 4.13 -24.00
CA VAL A 244 9.36 4.26 -25.10
C VAL A 244 9.01 2.90 -25.68
N GLY A 245 7.81 2.80 -26.26
CA GLY A 245 7.36 1.56 -26.90
C GLY A 245 8.11 1.25 -28.20
N LEU A 246 8.02 -0.01 -28.65
CA LEU A 246 8.73 -0.50 -29.86
C LEU A 246 8.41 0.33 -31.11
N GLN A 247 7.19 0.82 -31.26
CA GLN A 247 6.82 1.62 -32.43
C GLN A 247 7.54 2.98 -32.46
N GLN A 248 7.76 3.60 -31.32
CA GLN A 248 8.50 4.85 -31.22
C GLN A 248 10.01 4.64 -31.39
N LEU A 249 10.53 3.50 -30.93
CA LEU A 249 11.93 3.11 -31.14
C LEU A 249 12.28 2.99 -32.65
N ARG A 250 11.37 2.48 -33.47
CA ARG A 250 11.57 2.37 -34.92
C ARG A 250 11.85 3.71 -35.60
N GLY A 251 11.36 4.82 -35.04
CA GLY A 251 11.53 6.15 -35.62
C GLY A 251 12.78 6.88 -35.16
N ASN A 252 13.13 6.80 -33.89
CA ASN A 252 14.13 7.67 -33.28
C ASN A 252 15.44 6.96 -32.90
N GLU A 253 15.34 5.74 -32.38
CA GLU A 253 16.50 4.96 -31.89
C GLU A 253 16.26 3.47 -32.29
N PRO A 254 16.50 3.10 -33.56
CA PRO A 254 16.15 1.78 -34.02
C PRO A 254 16.96 0.72 -33.29
N LEU A 255 16.24 -0.29 -32.77
CA LEU A 255 16.85 -1.50 -32.27
C LEU A 255 17.31 -2.38 -33.41
N ASP A 256 18.30 -3.25 -33.14
CA ASP A 256 18.62 -4.32 -34.07
C ASP A 256 17.34 -5.12 -34.41
N PRO A 257 17.04 -5.37 -35.70
CA PRO A 257 15.78 -5.97 -36.12
C PRO A 257 15.51 -7.36 -35.54
N GLU A 258 16.55 -8.16 -35.33
CA GLU A 258 16.41 -9.49 -34.74
C GLU A 258 16.12 -9.37 -33.21
N LEU A 259 16.78 -8.42 -32.53
CA LEU A 259 16.56 -8.15 -31.14
C LEU A 259 15.13 -7.62 -30.93
N GLU A 260 14.69 -6.67 -31.76
CA GLU A 260 13.31 -6.16 -31.73
C GLU A 260 12.28 -7.28 -31.92
N ARG A 261 12.47 -8.14 -32.93
CA ARG A 261 11.57 -9.27 -33.23
C ARG A 261 11.39 -10.19 -32.02
N ARG A 262 12.47 -10.46 -31.29
CA ARG A 262 12.44 -11.33 -30.10
C ARG A 262 11.75 -10.66 -28.91
N LEU A 263 11.99 -9.37 -28.70
CA LEU A 263 11.40 -8.60 -27.62
C LEU A 263 9.92 -8.30 -27.85
N ALA A 264 9.50 -8.14 -29.11
CA ALA A 264 8.12 -7.83 -29.48
C ALA A 264 7.10 -8.88 -29.03
N ALA A 265 7.54 -10.12 -28.83
CA ALA A 265 6.67 -11.21 -28.40
C ALA A 265 6.16 -11.04 -26.95
N ASN A 266 6.93 -10.40 -26.08
CA ASN A 266 6.65 -10.31 -24.66
C ASN A 266 6.90 -8.89 -24.15
N VAL A 267 5.97 -8.00 -24.43
CA VAL A 267 6.00 -6.61 -23.93
C VAL A 267 5.13 -6.49 -22.71
N VAL A 268 5.62 -5.80 -21.69
CA VAL A 268 4.90 -5.42 -20.48
C VAL A 268 5.04 -3.91 -20.27
N VAL A 269 3.93 -3.21 -20.29
CA VAL A 269 3.90 -1.76 -20.06
C VAL A 269 3.65 -1.50 -18.58
N ILE A 270 4.56 -0.80 -17.92
CA ILE A 270 4.43 -0.38 -16.52
C ILE A 270 3.81 1.02 -16.52
N PRO A 271 2.59 1.19 -16.00
CA PRO A 271 1.93 2.50 -16.00
C PRO A 271 2.66 3.46 -15.06
N PRO A 272 2.84 4.73 -15.44
CA PRO A 272 3.44 5.73 -14.58
C PRO A 272 2.55 6.04 -13.37
N LEU A 273 3.15 6.53 -12.28
CA LEU A 273 2.45 6.74 -11.00
C LEU A 273 1.25 7.68 -11.11
N ARG A 274 1.33 8.71 -11.99
CA ARG A 274 0.21 9.61 -12.28
C ARG A 274 -1.06 8.91 -12.80
N GLU A 275 -0.94 7.74 -13.42
CA GLU A 275 -2.05 6.92 -13.94
C GLU A 275 -2.56 5.89 -12.92
N ARG A 276 -1.90 5.80 -11.76
CA ARG A 276 -2.23 4.88 -10.66
C ARG A 276 -2.11 5.54 -9.30
N ARG A 277 -2.71 6.72 -9.16
CA ARG A 277 -2.65 7.54 -7.93
C ARG A 277 -3.13 6.80 -6.68
N GLU A 278 -3.99 5.80 -6.84
CA GLU A 278 -4.44 4.92 -5.77
C GLU A 278 -3.33 4.09 -5.12
N ASP A 279 -2.19 3.90 -5.81
CA ASP A 279 -1.02 3.22 -5.25
C ASP A 279 -0.13 4.17 -4.41
N VAL A 280 -0.29 5.49 -4.54
CA VAL A 280 0.56 6.48 -3.85
C VAL A 280 0.54 6.30 -2.33
N PRO A 281 -0.62 6.11 -1.65
CA PRO A 281 -0.62 5.95 -0.20
C PRO A 281 0.19 4.74 0.28
N SER A 282 0.03 3.60 -0.36
CA SER A 282 0.73 2.37 0.02
C SER A 282 2.23 2.43 -0.29
N LEU A 283 2.61 3.01 -1.43
CA LEU A 283 4.00 3.25 -1.79
C LEU A 283 4.67 4.26 -0.86
N SER A 284 3.95 5.32 -0.46
CA SER A 284 4.43 6.31 0.50
C SER A 284 4.72 5.68 1.87
N LEU A 285 3.83 4.83 2.38
CA LEU A 285 4.04 4.14 3.65
C LEU A 285 5.23 3.18 3.58
N LEU A 286 5.41 2.47 2.46
CA LEU A 286 6.58 1.62 2.25
C LEU A 286 7.88 2.45 2.20
N ALA A 287 7.86 3.60 1.51
CA ALA A 287 9.00 4.50 1.45
C ALA A 287 9.37 5.07 2.83
N VAL A 288 8.37 5.44 3.66
CA VAL A 288 8.60 5.85 5.06
C VAL A 288 9.27 4.77 5.87
N ASP A 289 8.77 3.52 5.78
CA ASP A 289 9.36 2.38 6.51
C ASP A 289 10.83 2.16 6.11
N ARG A 290 11.13 2.23 4.81
CA ARG A 290 12.52 2.17 4.30
C ARG A 290 13.37 3.34 4.81
N ALA A 291 12.87 4.57 4.71
CA ALA A 291 13.58 5.76 5.17
C ALA A 291 13.88 5.69 6.68
N CYS A 292 12.92 5.27 7.50
CA CYS A 292 13.11 5.11 8.94
C CYS A 292 14.19 4.07 9.26
N ARG A 293 14.25 2.95 8.52
CA ARG A 293 15.32 1.94 8.69
C ARG A 293 16.70 2.51 8.34
N VAL A 294 16.81 3.22 7.22
CA VAL A 294 18.08 3.82 6.77
C VAL A 294 18.56 4.89 7.75
N LEU A 295 17.64 5.74 8.23
CA LEU A 295 17.93 6.81 9.19
C LEU A 295 18.06 6.31 10.64
N ALA A 296 17.88 5.01 10.90
CA ALA A 296 17.88 4.39 12.22
C ALA A 296 16.99 5.13 13.23
N ARG A 297 15.78 5.51 12.81
CA ARG A 297 14.80 6.24 13.62
C ARG A 297 13.50 5.46 13.80
N ASP A 298 12.72 5.86 14.81
CA ASP A 298 11.41 5.26 15.10
C ASP A 298 10.46 5.39 13.88
N PRO A 299 9.52 4.44 13.71
CA PRO A 299 8.53 4.50 12.66
C PRO A 299 7.73 5.81 12.65
N LEU A 300 7.61 6.42 11.48
CA LEU A 300 6.85 7.65 11.26
C LEU A 300 5.50 7.35 10.61
N GLY A 301 4.49 8.16 10.92
CA GLY A 301 3.25 8.25 10.16
C GLY A 301 3.33 9.34 9.08
N ILE A 302 2.28 9.45 8.28
CA ILE A 302 2.07 10.60 7.36
C ILE A 302 0.72 11.22 7.75
N ASP A 303 0.67 12.53 7.93
CA ASP A 303 -0.59 13.19 8.23
C ASP A 303 -1.52 13.25 7.00
N GLN A 304 -2.80 13.49 7.23
CA GLN A 304 -3.80 13.47 6.16
C GLN A 304 -3.54 14.56 5.10
N ARG A 305 -3.03 15.73 5.48
CA ARG A 305 -2.76 16.84 4.55
C ARG A 305 -1.52 16.55 3.71
N ALA A 306 -0.48 16.00 4.31
CA ALA A 306 0.70 15.55 3.60
C ALA A 306 0.35 14.42 2.62
N MET A 307 -0.44 13.44 3.05
CA MET A 307 -0.88 12.35 2.17
C MET A 307 -1.72 12.87 1.00
N ALA A 308 -2.64 13.80 1.21
CA ALA A 308 -3.41 14.41 0.13
C ALA A 308 -2.51 15.11 -0.90
N ALA A 309 -1.52 15.87 -0.44
CA ALA A 309 -0.55 16.52 -1.33
C ALA A 309 0.27 15.51 -2.15
N LEU A 310 0.66 14.38 -1.55
CA LEU A 310 1.36 13.31 -2.26
C LEU A 310 0.48 12.65 -3.33
N VAL A 311 -0.81 12.44 -3.05
CA VAL A 311 -1.76 11.83 -4.02
C VAL A 311 -2.06 12.79 -5.18
N ASP A 312 -2.12 14.10 -4.93
CA ASP A 312 -2.44 15.09 -5.95
C ASP A 312 -1.28 15.41 -6.90
N HIS A 313 -0.05 15.09 -6.52
CA HIS A 313 1.14 15.36 -7.32
C HIS A 313 1.24 14.42 -8.55
N ASP A 314 1.80 14.91 -9.67
CA ASP A 314 1.87 14.18 -10.95
C ASP A 314 3.07 13.24 -11.08
N TRP A 315 4.03 13.33 -10.18
CA TRP A 315 5.20 12.44 -10.12
C TRP A 315 5.94 12.27 -11.45
N PRO A 316 6.55 13.34 -12.01
CA PRO A 316 7.30 13.23 -13.27
C PRO A 316 8.48 12.25 -13.20
N GLY A 317 9.09 12.07 -12.02
CA GLY A 317 10.12 11.07 -11.74
C GLY A 317 9.59 9.76 -11.20
N ASP A 318 8.26 9.52 -11.30
CA ASP A 318 7.58 8.29 -10.91
C ASP A 318 7.87 7.87 -9.44
N VAL A 319 7.97 6.58 -9.19
CA VAL A 319 8.19 6.01 -7.85
C VAL A 319 9.53 6.47 -7.25
N ALA A 320 10.56 6.62 -8.06
CA ALA A 320 11.87 7.08 -7.58
C ALA A 320 11.81 8.50 -7.01
N GLU A 321 11.01 9.40 -7.61
CA GLU A 321 10.78 10.74 -7.07
C GLU A 321 10.00 10.67 -5.76
N LEU A 322 8.94 9.85 -5.69
CA LEU A 322 8.16 9.65 -4.47
C LEU A 322 9.06 9.15 -3.32
N GLU A 323 9.90 8.15 -3.57
CA GLU A 323 10.83 7.61 -2.57
C GLU A 323 11.79 8.68 -2.06
N LEU A 324 12.39 9.49 -2.97
CA LEU A 324 13.28 10.58 -2.60
C LEU A 324 12.56 11.67 -1.78
N VAL A 325 11.37 12.07 -2.18
CA VAL A 325 10.55 13.07 -1.47
C VAL A 325 10.25 12.59 -0.04
N ILE A 326 9.88 11.34 0.11
CA ILE A 326 9.59 10.74 1.43
C ILE A 326 10.85 10.62 2.28
N GLU A 327 11.97 10.23 1.72
CA GLU A 327 13.25 10.16 2.44
C GLU A 327 13.65 11.53 2.99
N LEU A 328 13.58 12.58 2.16
CA LEU A 328 13.85 13.96 2.58
C LEU A 328 12.85 14.45 3.66
N ALA A 329 11.58 14.11 3.52
CA ALA A 329 10.56 14.46 4.49
C ALA A 329 10.76 13.71 5.82
N ALA A 330 11.14 12.44 5.77
CA ALA A 330 11.45 11.65 6.95
C ALA A 330 12.68 12.19 7.69
N ASP A 331 13.68 12.68 6.99
CA ASP A 331 14.85 13.33 7.62
C ASP A 331 14.47 14.64 8.32
N ARG A 332 13.59 15.46 7.73
CA ARG A 332 13.15 16.75 8.27
C ARG A 332 12.14 16.62 9.42
N ALA A 333 11.37 15.56 9.46
CA ALA A 333 10.30 15.39 10.45
C ALA A 333 10.87 15.39 11.87
N SER A 334 10.43 16.33 12.71
CA SER A 334 10.82 16.44 14.11
C SER A 334 9.92 15.66 15.07
N GLY A 335 8.72 15.27 14.61
CA GLY A 335 7.71 14.52 15.37
C GLY A 335 7.65 13.03 15.01
N LYS A 336 6.52 12.40 15.36
CA LYS A 336 6.19 11.01 15.00
C LYS A 336 5.43 10.91 13.68
N THR A 337 5.22 12.03 12.98
CA THR A 337 4.38 12.10 11.80
C THR A 337 4.98 13.10 10.83
N ILE A 338 5.12 12.73 9.57
CA ILE A 338 5.48 13.61 8.47
C ILE A 338 4.28 14.52 8.19
N THR A 339 4.50 15.83 8.28
CA THR A 339 3.49 16.85 8.00
C THR A 339 3.74 17.51 6.64
N LEU A 340 2.77 18.31 6.18
CA LEU A 340 2.92 19.03 4.90
C LEU A 340 4.15 19.95 4.87
N SER A 341 4.55 20.52 6.03
CA SER A 341 5.74 21.37 6.13
C SER A 341 7.06 20.61 6.04
N ASP A 342 7.08 19.32 6.29
CA ASP A 342 8.27 18.49 6.18
C ASP A 342 8.53 18.05 4.73
N LEU A 343 7.48 18.04 3.89
CA LEU A 343 7.62 17.74 2.47
C LEU A 343 8.48 18.81 1.78
N PRO A 344 9.41 18.43 0.90
CA PRO A 344 10.04 19.39 0.03
C PRO A 344 8.99 20.07 -0.86
N PRO A 345 9.28 21.26 -1.44
CA PRO A 345 8.37 21.88 -2.40
C PRO A 345 8.04 20.89 -3.52
N LEU A 346 6.80 20.43 -3.59
CA LEU A 346 6.29 19.55 -4.66
C LEU A 346 6.06 20.32 -5.98
N ALA A 347 6.47 21.59 -6.05
CA ALA A 347 6.47 22.36 -7.26
C ALA A 347 7.73 22.03 -8.06
N TRP A 348 7.66 21.01 -8.92
CA TRP A 348 8.61 20.91 -10.00
C TRP A 348 8.42 22.13 -10.90
N PRO A 349 9.50 22.77 -11.39
CA PRO A 349 9.34 23.86 -12.35
C PRO A 349 8.53 23.31 -13.53
N THR A 350 7.38 23.92 -13.77
CA THR A 350 6.57 23.72 -14.99
C THR A 350 7.36 24.32 -16.16
N GLY A 351 8.47 23.69 -16.51
CA GLY A 351 9.17 23.89 -17.76
C GLY A 351 8.56 22.90 -18.74
N GLU A 352 7.72 23.45 -19.62
CA GLU A 352 7.16 22.81 -20.81
C GLU A 352 6.38 21.51 -20.52
N ARG A 353 5.05 21.66 -20.50
CA ARG A 353 4.17 20.55 -20.86
C ARG A 353 4.67 20.01 -22.21
N THR A 354 5.49 18.98 -22.17
CA THR A 354 5.63 18.11 -23.32
C THR A 354 4.24 17.53 -23.55
N GLU A 355 3.73 17.91 -24.71
CA GLU A 355 2.41 17.55 -25.23
C GLU A 355 2.06 16.11 -24.87
N SER A 356 0.82 15.97 -24.42
CA SER A 356 0.11 14.75 -24.13
C SER A 356 0.65 13.56 -24.95
N LEU A 357 1.16 12.57 -24.24
CA LEU A 357 1.19 11.20 -24.72
C LEU A 357 -0.27 10.72 -24.73
N ASP A 358 -1.07 11.34 -25.63
CA ASP A 358 -2.44 10.93 -25.90
C ASP A 358 -2.45 9.51 -26.43
N GLY A 359 -3.03 8.64 -25.65
CA GLY A 359 -3.94 7.60 -26.14
C GLY A 359 -3.38 6.43 -26.96
N THR A 360 -2.08 6.29 -27.21
CA THR A 360 -1.57 5.28 -28.15
C THR A 360 -0.96 4.03 -27.50
N TYR A 361 -1.24 3.80 -26.21
CA TYR A 361 -0.73 2.60 -25.52
C TYR A 361 -1.70 1.42 -25.51
N LEU A 362 -2.86 1.52 -26.22
CA LEU A 362 -3.92 0.49 -26.23
C LEU A 362 -4.32 0.06 -27.64
N GLU A 363 -3.40 -0.15 -28.57
CA GLU A 363 -3.64 -0.99 -29.76
C GLU A 363 -2.44 -1.89 -30.07
#